data_ce178310be0af4a958e422a891baa042
#
_entry.id   ce178310be0af4a958e422a891baa042
#
_cell.length_a   1.000
_cell.length_b   1.000
_cell.length_c   1.000
_cell.angle_alpha   90.00
_cell.angle_beta   90.00
_cell.angle_gamma   90.00
#
_symmetry.space_group_name_H-M   'P 1'
#
loop_
_entity.id
_entity.type
_entity.pdbx_description
1 polymer ?
#
loop_
_entity_poly.entity_id
_entity_poly.type
_entity_poly.pdbx_seq_one_letter_code
_entity_poly.pdbx_strand_id
1 'polypeptide(L)'
;VKIWKSLLVLLFLALVAWGTYEAYQKYAYNRSINSLELISSDAIFVFETKQADQTWKEVLSHPLWLSLSQFPAFQTFQQHWIALDSLSGEEDFVSKTLRNKHVTISYHAEGTDDFSLLYTINFGSASPLEFLESLKPKVPKTSRLQSRTYSEQEIIDVIGPSNSIQWSITSLNNVLLISSSSFAIEEAIRFYLSDSPNRLSEKIIDPLSQDSGLGRLIISSKGIAKLLKGVSQSQETMAIQELESFDHYLALTLYLEENQLLFKGPMQWQEEVQFLPSVQAQLSDFESLISTRSLSITQINLKDGYETQKLKNSAFVPISTVSGEIQSRLIDRGFFDYLSGEQYLLNLEPLEGGQENLALLVKSSQIDQAWNFLQEYRDTTEFNPVERYLENEILFFPEENFPAHLFNGKFAGFQQTYISRIGDILLMSNSAAGMKVLLDDHFQGETWDKKAPGPDQKLLVPSSGYSKIILLNK
;
A
#
# COMPACT_ATOMS: atom_id res chain seq x y z
N VAL A 1 -37.20 59.03 -30.16
CA VAL A 1 -35.69 58.87 -30.07
C VAL A 1 -35.21 58.29 -28.74
N LYS A 2 -35.92 58.49 -27.59
CA LYS A 2 -35.49 57.94 -26.30
C LYS A 2 -35.73 56.41 -26.16
N ILE A 3 -36.87 55.90 -26.68
CA ILE A 3 -37.27 54.51 -26.58
C ILE A 3 -36.29 53.57 -27.33
N TRP A 4 -35.84 54.02 -28.51
CA TRP A 4 -34.88 53.22 -29.31
C TRP A 4 -33.49 53.04 -28.67
N LYS A 5 -33.04 54.10 -27.97
CA LYS A 5 -31.79 54.02 -27.20
C LYS A 5 -31.90 53.06 -26.02
N SER A 6 -33.05 53.05 -25.34
CA SER A 6 -33.30 52.09 -24.25
C SER A 6 -33.38 50.63 -24.73
N LEU A 7 -33.97 50.43 -25.93
CA LEU A 7 -34.05 49.12 -26.58
C LEU A 7 -32.66 48.58 -26.99
N LEU A 8 -31.81 49.47 -27.53
CA LEU A 8 -30.39 49.13 -27.86
C LEU A 8 -29.56 48.77 -26.63
N VAL A 9 -29.74 49.49 -25.51
CA VAL A 9 -29.08 49.17 -24.25
C VAL A 9 -29.54 47.83 -23.69
N LEU A 10 -30.84 47.54 -23.76
CA LEU A 10 -31.39 46.26 -23.33
C LEU A 10 -30.90 45.09 -24.18
N LEU A 11 -30.83 45.26 -25.50
CA LEU A 11 -30.28 44.28 -26.43
C LEU A 11 -28.78 44.01 -26.15
N PHE A 12 -28.02 45.06 -25.89
CA PHE A 12 -26.61 44.97 -25.55
C PHE A 12 -26.39 44.21 -24.22
N LEU A 13 -27.19 44.53 -23.19
CA LEU A 13 -27.14 43.81 -21.91
C LEU A 13 -27.53 42.34 -22.06
N ALA A 14 -28.53 42.03 -22.89
CA ALA A 14 -28.91 40.64 -23.19
C ALA A 14 -27.81 39.88 -23.93
N LEU A 15 -27.12 40.51 -24.88
CA LEU A 15 -25.98 39.92 -25.59
C LEU A 15 -24.78 39.72 -24.65
N VAL A 16 -24.50 40.67 -23.75
CA VAL A 16 -23.44 40.52 -22.75
C VAL A 16 -23.79 39.41 -21.76
N ALA A 17 -25.03 39.35 -21.27
CA ALA A 17 -25.47 38.28 -20.38
C ALA A 17 -25.43 36.91 -21.07
N TRP A 18 -25.81 36.82 -22.33
CA TRP A 18 -25.69 35.56 -23.09
C TRP A 18 -24.24 35.20 -23.36
N GLY A 19 -23.39 36.13 -23.75
CA GLY A 19 -21.97 35.90 -23.96
C GLY A 19 -21.23 35.49 -22.65
N THR A 20 -21.58 36.10 -21.52
CA THR A 20 -21.05 35.71 -20.21
C THR A 20 -21.58 34.34 -19.77
N TYR A 21 -22.84 34.04 -20.07
CA TYR A 21 -23.41 32.70 -19.79
C TYR A 21 -22.72 31.61 -20.63
N GLU A 22 -22.52 31.83 -21.93
CA GLU A 22 -21.78 30.89 -22.78
C GLU A 22 -20.31 30.77 -22.37
N ALA A 23 -19.66 31.89 -22.04
CA ALA A 23 -18.29 31.87 -21.53
C ALA A 23 -18.21 31.13 -20.19
N TYR A 24 -19.18 31.32 -19.30
CA TYR A 24 -19.28 30.62 -18.03
C TYR A 24 -19.52 29.12 -18.24
N GLN A 25 -20.43 28.72 -19.09
CA GLN A 25 -20.68 27.32 -19.46
C GLN A 25 -19.41 26.68 -20.03
N LYS A 26 -18.73 27.37 -20.96
CA LYS A 26 -17.51 26.90 -21.56
C LYS A 26 -16.33 26.80 -20.56
N TYR A 27 -16.26 27.75 -19.61
CA TYR A 27 -15.28 27.73 -18.54
C TYR A 27 -15.60 26.66 -17.51
N ALA A 28 -16.85 26.50 -17.10
CA ALA A 28 -17.29 25.46 -16.20
C ALA A 28 -17.11 24.06 -16.82
N TYR A 29 -17.35 23.92 -18.12
CA TYR A 29 -17.17 22.67 -18.87
C TYR A 29 -15.70 22.31 -19.10
N ASN A 30 -14.80 23.32 -19.13
CA ASN A 30 -13.37 23.13 -19.31
C ASN A 30 -12.60 23.07 -17.98
N ARG A 31 -13.26 22.97 -16.82
CA ARG A 31 -12.58 22.75 -15.57
C ARG A 31 -11.87 21.41 -15.64
N SER A 32 -10.55 21.42 -15.60
CA SER A 32 -9.76 20.20 -15.52
C SER A 32 -10.09 19.49 -14.20
N ILE A 33 -10.68 18.31 -14.30
CA ILE A 33 -10.97 17.47 -13.15
C ILE A 33 -9.68 16.74 -12.74
N ASN A 34 -9.38 16.79 -11.46
CA ASN A 34 -8.35 15.92 -10.91
C ASN A 34 -8.93 14.50 -10.79
N SER A 35 -8.26 13.49 -11.35
CA SER A 35 -8.71 12.09 -11.30
C SER A 35 -9.00 11.61 -9.87
N LEU A 36 -8.29 12.12 -8.87
CA LEU A 36 -8.51 11.76 -7.46
C LEU A 36 -9.84 12.28 -6.90
N GLU A 37 -10.48 13.27 -7.54
CA GLU A 37 -11.82 13.74 -7.18
C GLU A 37 -12.92 12.71 -7.53
N LEU A 38 -12.61 11.78 -8.45
CA LEU A 38 -13.52 10.75 -8.94
C LEU A 38 -13.35 9.41 -8.23
N ILE A 39 -12.38 9.32 -7.32
CA ILE A 39 -11.98 8.07 -6.66
C ILE A 39 -12.35 8.11 -5.18
N SER A 40 -12.91 7.01 -4.68
CA SER A 40 -13.22 6.85 -3.27
C SER A 40 -11.95 6.82 -2.40
N SER A 41 -12.03 7.42 -1.24
CA SER A 41 -10.96 7.39 -0.23
C SER A 41 -10.69 5.99 0.34
N ASP A 42 -11.59 5.04 0.11
CA ASP A 42 -11.44 3.64 0.53
C ASP A 42 -10.96 2.72 -0.59
N ALA A 43 -10.51 3.28 -1.73
CA ALA A 43 -9.78 2.53 -2.73
C ALA A 43 -8.58 1.81 -2.10
N ILE A 44 -8.37 0.55 -2.45
CA ILE A 44 -7.31 -0.28 -1.89
C ILE A 44 -5.94 0.31 -2.26
N PHE A 45 -5.76 0.56 -3.54
CA PHE A 45 -4.62 1.33 -4.05
C PHE A 45 -5.03 2.16 -5.27
N VAL A 46 -4.27 3.22 -5.51
CA VAL A 46 -4.40 4.06 -6.70
C VAL A 46 -3.00 4.28 -7.27
N PHE A 47 -2.85 4.00 -8.55
CA PHE A 47 -1.63 4.29 -9.29
C PHE A 47 -1.86 5.41 -10.28
N GLU A 48 -1.02 6.44 -10.27
CA GLU A 48 -1.08 7.58 -11.18
C GLU A 48 0.22 7.73 -11.96
N THR A 49 0.12 7.99 -13.25
CA THR A 49 1.26 8.34 -14.08
C THR A 49 0.92 9.42 -15.10
N LYS A 50 1.86 10.30 -15.40
CA LYS A 50 1.73 11.33 -16.45
C LYS A 50 2.17 10.84 -17.83
N GLN A 51 2.86 9.70 -17.88
CA GLN A 51 3.45 9.11 -19.09
C GLN A 51 3.14 7.62 -19.17
N ALA A 52 1.85 7.29 -19.27
CA ALA A 52 1.38 5.92 -19.16
C ALA A 52 2.02 4.97 -20.19
N ASP A 53 2.25 5.42 -21.42
CA ASP A 53 2.91 4.62 -22.46
C ASP A 53 4.36 4.29 -22.14
N GLN A 54 5.10 5.26 -21.61
CA GLN A 54 6.50 5.05 -21.19
C GLN A 54 6.56 4.15 -19.95
N THR A 55 5.78 4.49 -18.92
CA THR A 55 5.70 3.70 -17.68
C THR A 55 5.40 2.23 -18.00
N TRP A 56 4.42 1.98 -18.86
CA TRP A 56 4.04 0.63 -19.22
C TRP A 56 5.15 -0.14 -19.94
N LYS A 57 5.83 0.49 -20.90
CA LYS A 57 6.97 -0.10 -21.60
C LYS A 57 8.12 -0.43 -20.65
N GLU A 58 8.45 0.48 -19.75
CA GLU A 58 9.51 0.27 -18.77
C GLU A 58 9.18 -0.87 -17.81
N VAL A 59 7.94 -0.90 -17.29
CA VAL A 59 7.47 -1.98 -16.40
C VAL A 59 7.51 -3.34 -17.09
N LEU A 60 6.98 -3.46 -18.32
CA LEU A 60 6.96 -4.73 -19.06
C LEU A 60 8.35 -5.24 -19.43
N SER A 61 9.29 -4.34 -19.69
CA SER A 61 10.67 -4.71 -20.03
C SER A 61 11.52 -5.05 -18.82
N HIS A 62 11.05 -4.75 -17.61
CA HIS A 62 11.81 -4.97 -16.39
C HIS A 62 11.80 -6.43 -15.94
N PRO A 63 12.95 -7.02 -15.54
CA PRO A 63 13.04 -8.42 -15.11
C PRO A 63 12.04 -8.82 -14.01
N LEU A 64 11.74 -7.92 -13.08
CA LEU A 64 10.76 -8.14 -12.01
C LEU A 64 9.34 -8.36 -12.52
N TRP A 65 9.01 -7.93 -13.74
CA TRP A 65 7.67 -8.14 -14.30
C TRP A 65 7.31 -9.61 -14.40
N LEU A 66 8.26 -10.47 -14.72
CA LEU A 66 8.02 -11.93 -14.77
C LEU A 66 7.56 -12.49 -13.43
N SER A 67 8.10 -11.96 -12.33
CA SER A 67 7.69 -12.34 -10.98
C SER A 67 6.35 -11.72 -10.58
N LEU A 68 6.17 -10.43 -10.86
CA LEU A 68 4.92 -9.72 -10.55
C LEU A 68 3.73 -10.26 -11.35
N SER A 69 3.93 -10.64 -12.61
CA SER A 69 2.89 -11.20 -13.49
C SER A 69 2.35 -12.55 -13.02
N GLN A 70 2.96 -13.19 -12.04
CA GLN A 70 2.44 -14.41 -11.42
C GLN A 70 1.31 -14.13 -10.42
N PHE A 71 1.22 -12.91 -9.88
CA PHE A 71 0.15 -12.55 -8.95
C PHE A 71 -1.17 -12.25 -9.67
N PRO A 72 -2.31 -12.75 -9.16
CA PRO A 72 -3.62 -12.60 -9.80
C PRO A 72 -4.00 -11.17 -10.16
N ALA A 73 -3.70 -10.20 -9.28
CA ALA A 73 -4.01 -8.79 -9.53
C ALA A 73 -3.27 -8.24 -10.78
N PHE A 74 -2.00 -8.60 -10.95
CA PHE A 74 -1.22 -8.19 -12.13
C PHE A 74 -1.63 -8.95 -13.39
N GLN A 75 -2.04 -10.22 -13.27
CA GLN A 75 -2.62 -10.99 -14.38
C GLN A 75 -3.93 -10.34 -14.84
N THR A 76 -4.83 -9.98 -13.93
CA THR A 76 -6.07 -9.30 -14.24
C THR A 76 -5.79 -7.96 -14.94
N PHE A 77 -4.87 -7.18 -14.44
CA PHE A 77 -4.46 -5.93 -15.08
C PHE A 77 -3.93 -6.15 -16.50
N GLN A 78 -3.05 -7.13 -16.70
CA GLN A 78 -2.52 -7.48 -18.02
C GLN A 78 -3.63 -7.96 -18.98
N GLN A 79 -4.55 -8.77 -18.50
CA GLN A 79 -5.70 -9.23 -19.31
C GLN A 79 -6.60 -8.06 -19.71
N HIS A 80 -6.86 -7.13 -18.80
CA HIS A 80 -7.62 -5.90 -19.09
C HIS A 80 -6.92 -5.04 -20.14
N TRP A 81 -5.60 -4.89 -20.03
CA TRP A 81 -4.82 -4.13 -21.01
C TRP A 81 -4.90 -4.75 -22.41
N ILE A 82 -4.67 -6.06 -22.49
CA ILE A 82 -4.79 -6.81 -23.76
C ILE A 82 -6.22 -6.72 -24.32
N ALA A 83 -7.23 -6.81 -23.45
CA ALA A 83 -8.62 -6.70 -23.88
C ALA A 83 -8.95 -5.29 -24.42
N LEU A 84 -8.47 -4.24 -23.77
CA LEU A 84 -8.63 -2.85 -24.25
C LEU A 84 -7.91 -2.62 -25.59
N ASP A 85 -6.71 -3.18 -25.75
CA ASP A 85 -5.96 -3.08 -27.02
C ASP A 85 -6.67 -3.86 -28.14
N SER A 86 -7.21 -5.03 -27.82
CA SER A 86 -7.97 -5.85 -28.77
C SER A 86 -9.30 -5.25 -29.21
N LEU A 87 -9.92 -4.38 -28.38
CA LEU A 87 -11.16 -3.67 -28.73
C LEU A 87 -11.01 -2.81 -29.97
N SER A 88 -9.81 -2.32 -30.23
CA SER A 88 -9.55 -1.42 -31.37
C SER A 88 -9.23 -2.15 -32.66
N GLY A 89 -8.81 -3.44 -32.61
CA GLY A 89 -8.33 -4.19 -33.77
C GLY A 89 -7.01 -3.66 -34.36
N GLU A 90 -6.35 -2.72 -33.70
CA GLU A 90 -5.06 -2.15 -34.08
C GLU A 90 -4.03 -2.50 -33.02
N GLU A 91 -2.87 -3.01 -33.44
CA GLU A 91 -1.74 -3.21 -32.54
C GLU A 91 -1.27 -1.86 -31.93
N ASP A 92 -0.95 -1.84 -30.64
CA ASP A 92 -0.51 -0.68 -29.89
C ASP A 92 -1.52 0.49 -29.83
N PHE A 93 -2.81 0.26 -30.04
CA PHE A 93 -3.82 1.33 -30.00
C PHE A 93 -3.86 2.01 -28.63
N VAL A 94 -3.90 1.23 -27.54
CA VAL A 94 -3.92 1.76 -26.18
C VAL A 94 -2.67 2.57 -25.91
N SER A 95 -1.50 2.05 -26.27
CA SER A 95 -0.21 2.74 -26.10
C SER A 95 -0.16 4.06 -26.89
N LYS A 96 -0.67 4.09 -28.12
CA LYS A 96 -0.75 5.32 -28.94
C LYS A 96 -1.70 6.35 -28.33
N THR A 97 -2.85 5.88 -27.84
CA THR A 97 -3.88 6.73 -27.23
C THR A 97 -3.43 7.35 -25.91
N LEU A 98 -2.72 6.55 -25.09
CA LEU A 98 -2.25 6.96 -23.79
C LEU A 98 -0.94 7.77 -23.80
N ARG A 99 -0.37 7.96 -25.01
CA ARG A 99 0.88 8.74 -25.15
C ARG A 99 0.72 10.14 -24.55
N ASN A 100 1.59 10.46 -23.60
CA ASN A 100 1.59 11.72 -22.87
C ASN A 100 0.26 12.05 -22.18
N LYS A 101 -0.53 11.03 -21.81
CA LYS A 101 -1.74 11.21 -21.02
C LYS A 101 -1.48 10.92 -19.56
N HIS A 102 -2.18 11.67 -18.70
CA HIS A 102 -2.26 11.34 -17.29
C HIS A 102 -3.31 10.24 -17.11
N VAL A 103 -2.86 9.10 -16.62
CA VAL A 103 -3.71 7.93 -16.34
C VAL A 103 -3.65 7.64 -14.85
N THR A 104 -4.83 7.41 -14.28
CA THR A 104 -4.96 6.93 -12.91
C THR A 104 -5.70 5.59 -12.94
N ILE A 105 -5.19 4.61 -12.24
CA ILE A 105 -5.77 3.27 -12.09
C ILE A 105 -6.08 3.09 -10.62
N SER A 106 -7.34 2.88 -10.27
CA SER A 106 -7.74 2.62 -8.89
C SER A 106 -8.36 1.24 -8.75
N TYR A 107 -8.06 0.57 -7.65
CA TYR A 107 -8.52 -0.76 -7.32
C TYR A 107 -9.46 -0.69 -6.13
N HIS A 108 -10.68 -1.19 -6.30
CA HIS A 108 -11.77 -1.07 -5.36
C HIS A 108 -12.30 -2.43 -4.95
N ALA A 109 -12.71 -2.56 -3.68
CA ALA A 109 -13.47 -3.70 -3.22
C ALA A 109 -14.97 -3.46 -3.48
N GLU A 110 -15.62 -4.38 -4.17
CA GLU A 110 -17.05 -4.39 -4.41
C GLU A 110 -17.71 -5.55 -3.63
N GLY A 111 -18.02 -5.30 -2.36
CA GLY A 111 -18.48 -6.37 -1.47
C GLY A 111 -17.36 -7.10 -0.75
N THR A 112 -17.53 -8.40 -0.46
CA THR A 112 -16.55 -9.20 0.30
C THR A 112 -15.51 -9.87 -0.60
N ASP A 113 -15.90 -10.30 -1.81
CA ASP A 113 -15.07 -11.16 -2.67
C ASP A 113 -14.84 -10.57 -4.06
N ASP A 114 -15.53 -9.50 -4.42
CA ASP A 114 -15.45 -8.88 -5.72
C ASP A 114 -14.60 -7.61 -5.70
N PHE A 115 -13.77 -7.46 -6.73
CA PHE A 115 -12.88 -6.33 -6.90
C PHE A 115 -13.00 -5.76 -8.32
N SER A 116 -12.87 -4.46 -8.44
CA SER A 116 -12.89 -3.79 -9.74
C SER A 116 -11.74 -2.81 -9.91
N LEU A 117 -11.38 -2.59 -11.18
CA LEU A 117 -10.44 -1.55 -11.59
C LEU A 117 -11.21 -0.42 -12.27
N LEU A 118 -10.95 0.79 -11.84
CA LEU A 118 -11.39 2.01 -12.52
C LEU A 118 -10.18 2.69 -13.15
N TYR A 119 -10.24 2.86 -14.46
CA TYR A 119 -9.25 3.60 -15.25
C TYR A 119 -9.79 5.00 -15.51
N THR A 120 -9.03 6.03 -15.15
CA THR A 120 -9.34 7.41 -15.49
C THR A 120 -8.23 7.96 -16.37
N ILE A 121 -8.59 8.51 -17.53
CA ILE A 121 -7.65 9.04 -18.52
C ILE A 121 -7.97 10.51 -18.73
N ASN A 122 -7.02 11.38 -18.40
CA ASN A 122 -7.18 12.82 -18.61
C ASN A 122 -6.72 13.20 -20.00
N PHE A 123 -7.65 13.70 -20.81
CA PHE A 123 -7.41 14.14 -22.19
C PHE A 123 -6.88 15.58 -22.29
N GLY A 124 -6.78 16.29 -21.18
CA GLY A 124 -6.36 17.70 -21.16
C GLY A 124 -7.37 18.57 -21.90
N SER A 125 -6.94 19.22 -22.99
CA SER A 125 -7.80 20.06 -23.83
C SER A 125 -8.50 19.29 -24.96
N ALA A 126 -8.18 18.01 -25.17
CA ALA A 126 -8.82 17.17 -26.19
C ALA A 126 -10.17 16.64 -25.66
N SER A 127 -11.08 16.33 -26.58
CA SER A 127 -12.39 15.81 -26.24
C SER A 127 -12.38 14.29 -26.06
N PRO A 128 -12.73 13.76 -24.87
CA PRO A 128 -12.92 12.33 -24.68
C PRO A 128 -14.04 11.76 -25.56
N LEU A 129 -15.03 12.60 -25.94
CA LEU A 129 -16.14 12.17 -26.79
C LEU A 129 -15.67 11.81 -28.19
N GLU A 130 -14.75 12.60 -28.80
CA GLU A 130 -14.18 12.26 -30.11
C GLU A 130 -13.45 10.91 -30.07
N PHE A 131 -12.77 10.62 -28.98
CA PHE A 131 -12.15 9.33 -28.75
C PHE A 131 -13.20 8.21 -28.67
N LEU A 132 -14.27 8.39 -27.88
CA LEU A 132 -15.36 7.41 -27.78
C LEU A 132 -16.03 7.16 -29.13
N GLU A 133 -16.29 8.19 -29.92
CA GLU A 133 -16.84 8.05 -31.29
C GLU A 133 -15.89 7.26 -32.20
N SER A 134 -14.58 7.43 -32.04
CA SER A 134 -13.57 6.67 -32.79
C SER A 134 -13.49 5.21 -32.40
N LEU A 135 -13.89 4.86 -31.16
CA LEU A 135 -13.93 3.48 -30.67
C LEU A 135 -15.16 2.71 -31.17
N LYS A 136 -16.32 3.37 -31.29
CA LYS A 136 -17.58 2.69 -31.67
C LYS A 136 -17.47 1.78 -32.89
N PRO A 137 -16.88 2.19 -34.03
CA PRO A 137 -16.73 1.32 -35.20
C PRO A 137 -15.72 0.19 -35.04
N LYS A 138 -14.86 0.27 -34.01
CA LYS A 138 -13.78 -0.71 -33.76
C LYS A 138 -14.20 -1.84 -32.83
N VAL A 139 -15.32 -1.70 -32.13
CA VAL A 139 -15.84 -2.73 -31.24
C VAL A 139 -16.13 -4.00 -32.03
N PRO A 140 -15.67 -5.18 -31.57
CA PRO A 140 -15.91 -6.45 -32.26
C PRO A 140 -17.39 -6.68 -32.54
N LYS A 141 -17.72 -7.26 -33.71
CA LYS A 141 -19.10 -7.60 -34.09
C LYS A 141 -19.78 -8.58 -33.14
N THR A 142 -18.99 -9.29 -32.32
CA THR A 142 -19.47 -10.19 -31.27
C THR A 142 -19.94 -9.47 -30.02
N SER A 143 -19.62 -8.20 -29.90
CA SER A 143 -20.05 -7.33 -28.79
C SER A 143 -21.04 -6.28 -29.30
N ARG A 144 -21.92 -5.81 -28.43
CA ARG A 144 -22.85 -4.73 -28.74
C ARG A 144 -22.63 -3.55 -27.79
N LEU A 145 -22.84 -2.34 -28.30
CA LEU A 145 -22.85 -1.14 -27.49
C LEU A 145 -24.28 -0.83 -27.05
N GLN A 146 -24.44 -0.54 -25.77
CA GLN A 146 -25.71 -0.09 -25.21
C GLN A 146 -25.46 1.19 -24.43
N SER A 147 -26.18 2.26 -24.78
CA SER A 147 -26.15 3.50 -24.01
C SER A 147 -27.22 3.47 -22.94
N ARG A 148 -26.89 3.95 -21.75
CA ARG A 148 -27.81 4.23 -20.64
C ARG A 148 -27.44 5.54 -19.97
N THR A 149 -28.35 6.10 -19.21
CA THR A 149 -28.14 7.36 -18.50
C THR A 149 -28.15 7.10 -17.00
N TYR A 150 -27.18 7.66 -16.29
CA TYR A 150 -27.11 7.69 -14.84
C TYR A 150 -26.84 9.11 -14.36
N SER A 151 -27.74 9.69 -13.55
CA SER A 151 -27.65 11.08 -13.07
C SER A 151 -27.28 12.08 -14.18
N GLU A 152 -28.00 12.03 -15.30
CA GLU A 152 -27.82 12.86 -16.50
C GLU A 152 -26.50 12.65 -17.27
N GLN A 153 -25.66 11.70 -16.86
CA GLN A 153 -24.43 11.32 -17.55
C GLN A 153 -24.68 10.07 -18.40
N GLU A 154 -24.21 10.11 -19.66
CA GLU A 154 -24.29 8.98 -20.56
C GLU A 154 -23.21 7.94 -20.21
N ILE A 155 -23.60 6.69 -20.06
CA ILE A 155 -22.71 5.54 -19.91
C ILE A 155 -22.89 4.64 -21.11
N ILE A 156 -21.80 4.25 -21.76
CA ILE A 156 -21.77 3.29 -22.85
C ILE A 156 -21.28 1.94 -22.29
N ASP A 157 -22.16 0.97 -22.27
CA ASP A 157 -21.84 -0.38 -21.86
C ASP A 157 -21.46 -1.24 -23.08
N VAL A 158 -20.31 -1.89 -23.02
CA VAL A 158 -19.86 -2.90 -23.99
C VAL A 158 -20.33 -4.26 -23.50
N ILE A 159 -21.30 -4.84 -24.19
CA ILE A 159 -21.92 -6.12 -23.81
C ILE A 159 -21.30 -7.21 -24.66
N GLY A 160 -20.71 -8.21 -23.98
CA GLY A 160 -20.08 -9.35 -24.63
C GLY A 160 -21.05 -10.42 -25.13
N PRO A 161 -20.51 -11.49 -25.72
CA PRO A 161 -21.31 -12.59 -26.28
C PRO A 161 -22.21 -13.31 -25.26
N SER A 162 -21.79 -13.34 -23.99
CA SER A 162 -22.55 -13.92 -22.87
C SER A 162 -23.69 -13.03 -22.37
N ASN A 163 -23.95 -11.91 -23.05
CA ASN A 163 -24.92 -10.89 -22.64
C ASN A 163 -24.61 -10.22 -21.28
N SER A 164 -23.36 -10.29 -20.85
CA SER A 164 -22.84 -9.61 -19.66
C SER A 164 -22.10 -8.32 -20.06
N ILE A 165 -22.13 -7.31 -19.20
CA ILE A 165 -21.33 -6.09 -19.37
C ILE A 165 -19.86 -6.47 -19.18
N GLN A 166 -19.05 -6.21 -20.20
CA GLN A 166 -17.61 -6.38 -20.15
C GLN A 166 -16.91 -5.09 -19.72
N TRP A 167 -17.42 -3.96 -20.22
CA TRP A 167 -16.90 -2.65 -19.93
C TRP A 167 -18.03 -1.63 -19.85
N SER A 168 -17.92 -0.71 -18.92
CA SER A 168 -18.71 0.52 -18.83
C SER A 168 -17.78 1.72 -19.05
N ILE A 169 -18.18 2.63 -19.91
CA ILE A 169 -17.36 3.76 -20.33
C ILE A 169 -18.20 5.04 -20.23
N THR A 170 -17.63 6.08 -19.64
CA THR A 170 -18.26 7.42 -19.63
C THR A 170 -17.20 8.51 -19.74
N SER A 171 -17.62 9.72 -20.05
CA SER A 171 -16.76 10.90 -20.03
C SER A 171 -17.33 11.96 -19.11
N LEU A 172 -16.50 12.48 -18.23
CA LEU A 172 -16.81 13.61 -17.35
C LEU A 172 -15.84 14.75 -17.69
N ASN A 173 -16.35 15.79 -18.33
CA ASN A 173 -15.54 16.87 -18.89
C ASN A 173 -14.39 16.33 -19.77
N ASN A 174 -13.14 16.54 -19.31
CA ASN A 174 -11.92 16.13 -20.02
C ASN A 174 -11.37 14.76 -19.55
N VAL A 175 -12.11 14.04 -18.70
CA VAL A 175 -11.68 12.73 -18.17
C VAL A 175 -12.57 11.64 -18.75
N LEU A 176 -11.93 10.61 -19.30
CA LEU A 176 -12.56 9.37 -19.71
C LEU A 176 -12.44 8.37 -18.56
N LEU A 177 -13.54 7.71 -18.23
CA LEU A 177 -13.61 6.64 -17.24
C LEU A 177 -13.94 5.33 -17.93
N ILE A 178 -13.23 4.27 -17.56
CA ILE A 178 -13.41 2.91 -18.07
C ILE A 178 -13.34 1.94 -16.88
N SER A 179 -14.31 1.04 -16.78
CA SER A 179 -14.29 -0.02 -15.77
C SER A 179 -14.99 -1.27 -16.28
N SER A 180 -14.58 -2.45 -15.82
CA SER A 180 -15.36 -3.68 -15.98
C SER A 180 -16.58 -3.73 -15.05
N SER A 181 -16.64 -2.85 -14.05
CA SER A 181 -17.76 -2.68 -13.14
C SER A 181 -18.56 -1.42 -13.47
N SER A 182 -19.83 -1.58 -13.71
CA SER A 182 -20.74 -0.44 -13.89
C SER A 182 -20.92 0.34 -12.57
N PHE A 183 -20.79 -0.34 -11.43
CA PHE A 183 -20.89 0.29 -10.11
C PHE A 183 -19.76 1.30 -9.88
N ALA A 184 -18.52 0.96 -10.24
CA ALA A 184 -17.38 1.86 -10.11
C ALA A 184 -17.55 3.16 -10.96
N ILE A 185 -18.12 3.02 -12.17
CA ILE A 185 -18.47 4.19 -13.01
C ILE A 185 -19.53 5.05 -12.36
N GLU A 186 -20.60 4.44 -11.84
CA GLU A 186 -21.69 5.17 -11.20
C GLU A 186 -21.24 5.85 -9.89
N GLU A 187 -20.33 5.24 -9.17
CA GLU A 187 -19.72 5.82 -7.98
C GLU A 187 -18.88 7.04 -8.33
N ALA A 188 -18.04 6.95 -9.36
CA ALA A 188 -17.26 8.08 -9.86
C ALA A 188 -18.15 9.25 -10.31
N ILE A 189 -19.30 8.98 -10.98
CA ILE A 189 -20.29 10.00 -11.33
C ILE A 189 -20.88 10.63 -10.06
N ARG A 190 -21.22 9.86 -9.04
CA ARG A 190 -21.71 10.41 -7.76
C ARG A 190 -20.67 11.33 -7.11
N PHE A 191 -19.39 10.94 -7.09
CA PHE A 191 -18.33 11.80 -6.60
C PHE A 191 -18.17 13.07 -7.41
N TYR A 192 -18.32 13.00 -8.72
CA TYR A 192 -18.28 14.18 -9.59
C TYR A 192 -19.39 15.18 -9.25
N LEU A 193 -20.62 14.69 -9.01
CA LEU A 193 -21.81 15.52 -8.82
C LEU A 193 -21.99 16.01 -7.38
N SER A 194 -21.32 15.43 -6.40
CA SER A 194 -21.48 15.77 -4.98
C SER A 194 -20.15 16.15 -4.33
N ASP A 195 -20.15 17.12 -3.42
CA ASP A 195 -18.99 17.43 -2.59
C ASP A 195 -18.89 16.41 -1.44
N SER A 196 -18.46 15.21 -1.80
CA SER A 196 -18.31 14.13 -0.83
C SER A 196 -16.98 14.25 -0.07
N PRO A 197 -16.98 14.17 1.27
CA PRO A 197 -15.74 14.12 2.06
C PRO A 197 -14.96 12.81 1.86
N ASN A 198 -15.58 11.82 1.21
CA ASN A 198 -14.97 10.52 0.94
C ASN A 198 -14.19 10.48 -0.38
N ARG A 199 -13.95 11.61 -1.01
CA ARG A 199 -13.06 11.70 -2.18
C ARG A 199 -11.60 11.52 -1.75
N LEU A 200 -10.84 10.80 -2.53
CA LEU A 200 -9.42 10.62 -2.26
C LEU A 200 -8.65 11.96 -2.34
N SER A 201 -9.09 12.89 -3.20
CA SER A 201 -8.49 14.23 -3.30
C SER A 201 -8.54 15.04 -2.00
N GLU A 202 -9.51 14.79 -1.13
CA GLU A 202 -9.62 15.44 0.18
C GLU A 202 -8.59 14.88 1.20
N LYS A 203 -8.04 13.71 0.91
CA LYS A 203 -7.09 13.00 1.77
C LYS A 203 -5.64 13.17 1.32
N ILE A 204 -5.42 13.37 0.03
CA ILE A 204 -4.09 13.50 -0.59
C ILE A 204 -3.88 14.93 -1.04
N ILE A 205 -3.08 15.69 -0.29
CA ILE A 205 -2.87 17.13 -0.49
C ILE A 205 -1.80 17.40 -1.57
N ASP A 206 -0.79 16.54 -1.67
CA ASP A 206 0.32 16.75 -2.59
C ASP A 206 -0.05 16.38 -4.03
N PRO A 207 0.04 17.32 -4.99
CA PRO A 207 -0.10 16.97 -6.39
C PRO A 207 1.02 16.00 -6.81
N LEU A 208 0.72 15.18 -7.82
CA LEU A 208 1.74 14.33 -8.43
C LEU A 208 2.93 15.20 -8.86
N SER A 209 4.08 15.03 -8.21
CA SER A 209 5.29 15.83 -8.51
C SER A 209 5.69 15.63 -9.97
N GLN A 210 6.41 16.63 -10.53
CA GLN A 210 6.96 16.50 -11.89
C GLN A 210 8.24 15.64 -11.91
N ASP A 211 8.73 15.25 -10.74
CA ASP A 211 9.95 14.48 -10.62
C ASP A 211 9.76 13.05 -11.14
N SER A 212 10.51 12.77 -12.05
CA SER A 212 11.18 11.63 -12.72
C SER A 212 10.89 10.18 -12.31
N GLY A 213 9.87 9.88 -11.52
CA GLY A 213 9.43 8.50 -11.27
C GLY A 213 8.48 8.01 -12.37
N LEU A 214 8.29 6.70 -12.47
CA LEU A 214 7.32 6.08 -13.37
C LEU A 214 5.88 6.48 -13.04
N GLY A 215 5.61 6.83 -11.79
CA GLY A 215 4.30 7.21 -11.30
C GLY A 215 4.25 7.24 -9.78
N ARG A 216 3.06 7.48 -9.26
CA ARG A 216 2.78 7.49 -7.83
C ARG A 216 1.80 6.38 -7.46
N LEU A 217 2.14 5.60 -6.46
CA LEU A 217 1.27 4.61 -5.85
C LEU A 217 0.72 5.16 -4.53
N ILE A 218 -0.58 5.27 -4.42
CA ILE A 218 -1.30 5.64 -3.19
C ILE A 218 -1.93 4.37 -2.64
N ILE A 219 -1.68 4.10 -1.38
CA ILE A 219 -2.19 2.91 -0.68
C ILE A 219 -2.98 3.38 0.54
N SER A 220 -4.21 2.90 0.67
CA SER A 220 -5.08 3.18 1.82
C SER A 220 -5.01 2.06 2.84
N SER A 221 -4.84 2.38 4.13
CA SER A 221 -4.89 1.40 5.21
C SER A 221 -6.26 0.70 5.28
N LYS A 222 -7.35 1.45 5.13
CA LYS A 222 -8.72 0.91 5.05
C LYS A 222 -8.92 0.00 3.85
N GLY A 223 -8.36 0.39 2.69
CA GLY A 223 -8.41 -0.42 1.48
C GLY A 223 -7.69 -1.75 1.64
N ILE A 224 -6.49 -1.74 2.25
CA ILE A 224 -5.76 -2.97 2.57
C ILE A 224 -6.54 -3.84 3.54
N ALA A 225 -7.15 -3.25 4.57
CA ALA A 225 -7.98 -4.01 5.51
C ALA A 225 -9.13 -4.73 4.80
N LYS A 226 -9.82 -4.05 3.86
CA LYS A 226 -10.87 -4.65 3.03
C LYS A 226 -10.34 -5.80 2.18
N LEU A 227 -9.17 -5.61 1.54
CA LEU A 227 -8.53 -6.67 0.75
C LEU A 227 -8.21 -7.89 1.62
N LEU A 228 -7.63 -7.68 2.80
CA LEU A 228 -7.28 -8.76 3.72
C LEU A 228 -8.52 -9.49 4.23
N LYS A 229 -9.63 -8.79 4.48
CA LYS A 229 -10.92 -9.42 4.84
C LYS A 229 -11.45 -10.31 3.73
N GLY A 230 -11.38 -9.86 2.48
CA GLY A 230 -11.86 -10.64 1.32
C GLY A 230 -10.99 -11.87 1.02
N VAL A 231 -9.70 -11.83 1.30
CA VAL A 231 -8.77 -12.94 1.04
C VAL A 231 -8.63 -13.90 2.24
N SER A 232 -8.86 -13.40 3.46
CA SER A 232 -8.72 -14.21 4.67
C SER A 232 -9.98 -15.01 4.94
N GLN A 233 -9.87 -16.33 4.90
CA GLN A 233 -10.93 -17.25 5.34
C GLN A 233 -11.06 -17.33 6.87
N SER A 234 -10.14 -16.73 7.61
CA SER A 234 -10.12 -16.70 9.06
C SER A 234 -10.69 -15.40 9.60
N GLN A 235 -11.36 -15.50 10.74
CA GLN A 235 -11.97 -14.41 11.50
C GLN A 235 -11.13 -13.12 11.48
N GLU A 236 -11.81 -11.97 11.54
CA GLU A 236 -11.22 -10.64 11.70
C GLU A 236 -10.09 -10.68 12.72
N THR A 237 -8.86 -10.67 12.23
CA THR A 237 -7.72 -10.54 13.11
C THR A 237 -7.69 -9.12 13.67
N MET A 238 -7.21 -8.95 14.90
CA MET A 238 -7.03 -7.64 15.53
C MET A 238 -6.27 -6.67 14.62
N ALA A 239 -5.28 -7.18 13.86
CA ALA A 239 -4.53 -6.40 12.89
C ALA A 239 -5.39 -5.83 11.74
N ILE A 240 -6.41 -6.55 11.27
CA ILE A 240 -7.33 -6.06 10.23
C ILE A 240 -8.23 -4.96 10.79
N GLN A 241 -8.76 -5.14 12.00
CA GLN A 241 -9.57 -4.12 12.68
C GLN A 241 -8.77 -2.84 12.94
N GLU A 242 -7.51 -2.97 13.33
CA GLU A 242 -6.60 -1.84 13.49
C GLU A 242 -6.36 -1.11 12.17
N LEU A 243 -6.06 -1.83 11.08
CA LEU A 243 -5.92 -1.22 9.75
C LEU A 243 -7.17 -0.47 9.29
N GLU A 244 -8.37 -0.95 9.64
CA GLU A 244 -9.64 -0.25 9.37
C GLU A 244 -9.81 1.02 10.19
N SER A 245 -9.35 1.01 11.44
CA SER A 245 -9.43 2.18 12.32
C SER A 245 -8.51 3.32 11.89
N PHE A 246 -7.45 3.00 11.13
CA PHE A 246 -6.52 3.99 10.62
C PHE A 246 -7.05 4.65 9.33
N ASP A 247 -7.06 5.98 9.30
CA ASP A 247 -7.34 6.76 8.09
C ASP A 247 -6.03 7.28 7.48
N HIS A 248 -5.14 6.33 7.13
CA HIS A 248 -3.79 6.63 6.66
C HIS A 248 -3.59 6.29 5.20
N TYR A 249 -2.78 7.11 4.55
CA TYR A 249 -2.43 6.97 3.15
C TYR A 249 -0.92 7.01 2.99
N LEU A 250 -0.40 6.07 2.21
CA LEU A 250 0.97 6.08 1.70
C LEU A 250 0.93 6.61 0.28
N ALA A 251 1.63 7.69 0.01
CA ALA A 251 1.78 8.22 -1.34
C ALA A 251 3.24 8.06 -1.79
N LEU A 252 3.52 7.01 -2.54
CA LEU A 252 4.86 6.56 -2.88
C LEU A 252 5.16 6.79 -4.35
N THR A 253 6.24 7.46 -4.69
CA THR A 253 6.75 7.55 -6.06
C THR A 253 7.48 6.27 -6.41
N LEU A 254 7.15 5.69 -7.57
CA LEU A 254 7.73 4.48 -8.10
C LEU A 254 8.93 4.80 -8.98
N TYR A 255 10.07 4.16 -8.70
CA TYR A 255 11.27 4.20 -9.52
C TYR A 255 11.67 2.79 -9.91
N LEU A 256 12.10 2.60 -11.15
CA LEU A 256 12.78 1.40 -11.61
C LEU A 256 14.30 1.68 -11.63
N GLU A 257 15.03 0.92 -10.87
CA GLU A 257 16.49 0.84 -10.92
C GLU A 257 16.86 -0.54 -11.46
N GLU A 258 18.08 -0.72 -11.98
CA GLU A 258 18.50 -1.90 -12.80
C GLU A 258 17.92 -3.27 -12.38
N ASN A 259 17.73 -3.51 -11.07
CA ASN A 259 17.15 -4.76 -10.54
C ASN A 259 16.21 -4.52 -9.35
N GLN A 260 15.72 -3.30 -9.15
CA GLN A 260 14.92 -2.95 -7.98
C GLN A 260 13.72 -2.09 -8.37
N LEU A 261 12.59 -2.41 -7.77
CA LEU A 261 11.42 -1.54 -7.74
C LEU A 261 11.48 -0.74 -6.44
N LEU A 262 11.73 0.54 -6.55
CA LEU A 262 11.93 1.41 -5.40
C LEU A 262 10.73 2.33 -5.23
N PHE A 263 10.13 2.31 -4.04
CA PHE A 263 9.05 3.19 -3.66
C PHE A 263 9.55 4.23 -2.65
N LYS A 264 9.44 5.51 -2.99
CA LYS A 264 9.86 6.63 -2.13
C LYS A 264 8.70 7.60 -1.95
N GLY A 265 8.43 8.01 -0.74
CA GLY A 265 7.41 9.03 -0.51
C GLY A 265 7.13 9.31 0.97
N PRO A 266 6.46 10.42 1.25
CA PRO A 266 6.00 10.72 2.59
C PRO A 266 4.85 9.79 2.98
N MET A 267 4.80 9.45 4.25
CA MET A 267 3.60 8.89 4.86
C MET A 267 2.79 10.04 5.44
N GLN A 268 1.54 10.16 5.03
CA GLN A 268 0.64 11.16 5.61
C GLN A 268 -0.11 10.55 6.79
N TRP A 269 0.11 11.10 7.96
CA TRP A 269 -0.58 10.75 9.18
C TRP A 269 -1.54 11.88 9.57
N GLN A 270 -2.75 11.55 10.01
CA GLN A 270 -3.67 12.56 10.53
C GLN A 270 -3.32 13.03 11.95
N GLU A 271 -2.51 12.26 12.69
CA GLU A 271 -1.98 12.62 14.00
C GLU A 271 -0.48 12.87 13.92
N GLU A 272 0.04 13.76 14.77
CA GLU A 272 1.48 14.02 14.89
C GLU A 272 2.25 12.75 15.27
N VAL A 273 2.70 12.01 14.28
CA VAL A 273 3.73 11.00 14.48
C VAL A 273 5.07 11.69 14.34
N GLN A 274 5.77 11.81 15.44
CA GLN A 274 7.15 12.29 15.41
C GLN A 274 8.02 11.23 14.74
N PHE A 275 8.36 11.46 13.46
CA PHE A 275 9.42 10.70 12.81
C PHE A 275 10.75 11.09 13.39
N LEU A 276 11.42 10.13 13.98
CA LEU A 276 12.76 10.33 14.50
C LEU A 276 13.76 10.33 13.32
N PRO A 277 14.83 11.15 13.38
CA PRO A 277 15.82 11.18 12.33
C PRO A 277 16.39 9.78 12.12
N SER A 278 16.39 9.32 10.86
CA SER A 278 16.91 8.00 10.50
C SER A 278 18.39 7.91 10.83
N VAL A 279 18.75 7.01 11.74
CA VAL A 279 20.10 6.48 11.78
C VAL A 279 20.17 5.45 10.65
N GLN A 280 21.09 5.60 9.70
CA GLN A 280 21.35 4.57 8.71
C GLN A 280 21.96 3.37 9.43
N ALA A 281 21.14 2.38 9.77
CA ALA A 281 21.68 1.12 10.24
C ALA A 281 22.25 0.34 9.06
N GLN A 282 23.39 -0.23 9.27
CA GLN A 282 23.97 -1.18 8.34
C GLN A 282 23.38 -2.56 8.66
N LEU A 283 22.69 -3.15 7.71
CA LEU A 283 22.18 -4.54 7.81
C LEU A 283 23.28 -5.52 8.21
N SER A 284 24.55 -5.20 7.92
CA SER A 284 25.73 -6.03 8.18
C SER A 284 25.82 -6.63 9.56
N ASP A 285 25.31 -5.95 10.60
CA ASP A 285 25.40 -6.45 11.98
C ASP A 285 24.42 -7.59 12.26
N PHE A 286 23.34 -7.70 11.47
CA PHE A 286 22.27 -8.69 11.65
C PHE A 286 22.26 -9.80 10.59
N GLU A 287 23.00 -9.64 9.50
CA GLU A 287 22.98 -10.58 8.37
C GLU A 287 23.29 -12.02 8.78
N SER A 288 24.14 -12.19 9.81
CA SER A 288 24.47 -13.51 10.37
C SER A 288 23.34 -14.17 11.19
N LEU A 289 22.25 -13.43 11.45
CA LEU A 289 21.08 -13.89 12.19
C LEU A 289 19.79 -13.85 11.35
N ILE A 290 19.83 -13.21 10.18
CA ILE A 290 18.69 -13.19 9.27
C ILE A 290 18.68 -14.51 8.50
N SER A 291 17.71 -15.37 8.85
CA SER A 291 17.52 -16.67 8.19
C SER A 291 17.19 -16.52 6.72
N THR A 292 17.72 -17.41 5.88
CA THR A 292 17.33 -17.54 4.46
C THR A 292 15.87 -17.91 4.28
N ARG A 293 15.17 -18.38 5.34
CA ARG A 293 13.74 -18.67 5.36
C ARG A 293 12.85 -17.44 5.56
N SER A 294 13.46 -16.25 5.69
CA SER A 294 12.70 -15.01 5.86
C SER A 294 11.84 -14.71 4.62
N LEU A 295 10.56 -14.45 4.82
CA LEU A 295 9.62 -13.99 3.78
C LEU A 295 9.59 -12.46 3.73
N SER A 296 9.69 -11.83 4.88
CA SER A 296 9.84 -10.38 4.97
C SER A 296 10.63 -9.98 6.21
N ILE A 297 11.29 -8.83 6.11
CA ILE A 297 12.07 -8.22 7.19
C ILE A 297 11.56 -6.80 7.37
N THR A 298 11.17 -6.49 8.59
CA THR A 298 10.82 -5.13 9.01
C THR A 298 11.93 -4.61 9.90
N GLN A 299 12.60 -3.55 9.47
CA GLN A 299 13.67 -2.90 10.20
C GLN A 299 13.17 -1.62 10.84
N ILE A 300 13.46 -1.42 12.12
CA ILE A 300 13.22 -0.16 12.85
C ILE A 300 14.55 0.29 13.42
N ASN A 301 14.96 1.51 13.07
CA ASN A 301 16.16 2.15 13.56
C ASN A 301 15.79 3.40 14.33
N LEU A 302 16.04 3.38 15.60
CA LEU A 302 15.82 4.46 16.52
C LEU A 302 17.15 4.89 17.13
N LYS A 303 17.17 6.07 17.71
CA LYS A 303 18.38 6.60 18.33
C LYS A 303 18.81 5.78 19.55
N ASP A 304 17.84 5.31 20.32
CA ASP A 304 18.04 4.53 21.55
C ASP A 304 16.78 3.72 21.88
N GLY A 305 16.86 2.85 22.89
CA GLY A 305 15.75 2.01 23.33
C GLY A 305 14.52 2.79 23.84
N TYR A 306 14.69 3.99 24.37
CA TYR A 306 13.57 4.80 24.88
C TYR A 306 12.74 5.42 23.76
N GLU A 307 13.33 5.68 22.60
CA GLU A 307 12.59 6.21 21.47
C GLU A 307 11.54 5.22 20.95
N THR A 308 11.76 3.93 21.16
CA THR A 308 10.75 2.90 20.83
C THR A 308 9.44 3.11 21.57
N GLN A 309 9.51 3.63 22.80
CA GLN A 309 8.33 3.92 23.61
C GLN A 309 7.54 5.12 23.12
N LYS A 310 8.19 6.06 22.41
CA LYS A 310 7.55 7.26 21.88
C LYS A 310 6.80 7.00 20.58
N LEU A 311 7.11 5.91 19.89
CA LEU A 311 6.43 5.52 18.66
C LEU A 311 5.04 4.97 18.97
N LYS A 312 4.03 5.83 19.06
CA LYS A 312 2.66 5.41 19.40
C LYS A 312 1.93 4.73 18.25
N ASN A 313 2.19 5.11 16.98
CA ASN A 313 1.47 4.58 15.83
C ASN A 313 2.43 4.24 14.69
N SER A 314 2.40 2.99 14.23
CA SER A 314 3.20 2.54 13.09
C SER A 314 2.32 1.71 12.18
N ALA A 315 2.09 2.17 10.95
CA ALA A 315 1.24 1.51 9.96
C ALA A 315 1.78 0.15 9.46
N PHE A 316 3.01 -0.21 9.82
CA PHE A 316 3.69 -1.39 9.28
C PHE A 316 4.06 -2.44 10.32
N VAL A 317 3.82 -2.16 11.56
CA VAL A 317 4.13 -3.08 12.65
C VAL A 317 2.85 -3.34 13.43
N PRO A 318 2.43 -4.61 13.56
CA PRO A 318 1.24 -4.95 14.32
C PRO A 318 1.29 -4.36 15.72
N ILE A 319 0.19 -3.74 16.13
CA ILE A 319 0.04 -3.12 17.45
C ILE A 319 -0.93 -3.97 18.26
N SER A 320 -0.63 -4.20 19.52
CA SER A 320 -1.54 -4.82 20.47
C SER A 320 -1.74 -3.97 21.71
N THR A 321 -2.78 -4.27 22.46
CA THR A 321 -2.97 -3.70 23.79
C THR A 321 -1.83 -4.09 24.70
N VAL A 322 -1.28 -3.11 25.43
CA VAL A 322 -0.21 -3.34 26.39
C VAL A 322 -0.73 -3.25 27.82
N SER A 323 -0.26 -4.13 28.68
CA SER A 323 -0.47 -4.00 30.11
C SER A 323 0.42 -2.89 30.66
N GLY A 324 -0.22 -1.82 31.16
CA GLY A 324 0.50 -0.71 31.77
C GLY A 324 1.36 -1.13 32.96
N GLU A 325 0.98 -2.22 33.65
CA GLU A 325 1.74 -2.75 34.77
C GLU A 325 3.08 -3.37 34.33
N ILE A 326 3.07 -4.23 33.29
CA ILE A 326 4.29 -4.83 32.74
C ILE A 326 5.21 -3.74 32.22
N GLN A 327 4.67 -2.82 31.42
CA GLN A 327 5.45 -1.73 30.85
C GLN A 327 6.07 -0.84 31.92
N SER A 328 5.32 -0.47 32.96
CA SER A 328 5.84 0.34 34.08
C SER A 328 7.00 -0.38 34.78
N ARG A 329 6.87 -1.66 35.07
CA ARG A 329 7.96 -2.45 35.70
C ARG A 329 9.24 -2.44 34.88
N LEU A 330 9.13 -2.56 33.54
CA LEU A 330 10.27 -2.53 32.63
C LEU A 330 10.93 -1.15 32.60
N ILE A 331 10.11 -0.08 32.58
CA ILE A 331 10.59 1.32 32.59
C ILE A 331 11.27 1.64 33.92
N ASP A 332 10.60 1.34 35.04
CA ASP A 332 11.08 1.70 36.39
C ASP A 332 12.41 1.02 36.71
N ARG A 333 12.67 -0.15 36.12
CA ARG A 333 13.92 -0.90 36.30
C ARG A 333 14.99 -0.58 35.24
N GLY A 334 14.75 0.36 34.33
CA GLY A 334 15.73 0.84 33.36
C GLY A 334 16.11 -0.16 32.27
N PHE A 335 15.22 -1.12 31.91
CA PHE A 335 15.52 -2.14 30.88
C PHE A 335 15.91 -1.52 29.53
N PHE A 336 15.31 -0.39 29.19
CA PHE A 336 15.56 0.30 27.91
C PHE A 336 16.94 0.94 27.81
N ASP A 337 17.62 1.17 28.92
CA ASP A 337 19.02 1.66 28.94
C ASP A 337 19.99 0.63 28.36
N TYR A 338 19.60 -0.64 28.35
CA TYR A 338 20.42 -1.71 27.84
C TYR A 338 20.23 -1.97 26.36
N LEU A 339 19.21 -1.38 25.73
CA LEU A 339 18.88 -1.59 24.31
C LEU A 339 19.46 -0.47 23.44
N SER A 340 19.94 -0.85 22.26
CA SER A 340 20.21 0.09 21.19
C SER A 340 18.93 0.42 20.43
N GLY A 341 18.70 1.28 19.64
CA GLY A 341 17.42 1.51 18.92
C GLY A 341 17.18 0.61 17.71
N GLU A 342 18.02 -0.39 17.48
CA GLU A 342 17.99 -1.23 16.29
C GLU A 342 17.18 -2.51 16.52
N GLN A 343 16.15 -2.72 15.68
CA GLN A 343 15.21 -3.83 15.81
C GLN A 343 14.85 -4.38 14.44
N TYR A 344 14.73 -5.71 14.31
CA TYR A 344 14.35 -6.40 13.08
C TYR A 344 13.28 -7.43 13.37
N LEU A 345 12.08 -7.23 12.81
CA LEU A 345 11.03 -8.24 12.81
C LEU A 345 11.15 -9.07 11.53
N LEU A 346 11.37 -10.36 11.70
CA LEU A 346 11.39 -11.33 10.63
C LEU A 346 10.06 -12.06 10.60
N ASN A 347 9.43 -12.13 9.44
CA ASN A 347 8.37 -13.09 9.17
C ASN A 347 9.00 -14.23 8.38
N LEU A 348 9.02 -15.40 8.96
CA LEU A 348 9.68 -16.60 8.44
C LEU A 348 8.66 -17.52 7.76
N GLU A 349 9.15 -18.47 6.96
CA GLU A 349 8.32 -19.54 6.43
C GLU A 349 7.53 -20.21 7.56
N PRO A 350 6.21 -20.49 7.35
CA PRO A 350 5.39 -21.12 8.38
C PRO A 350 5.99 -22.46 8.85
N LEU A 351 5.84 -22.74 10.12
CA LEU A 351 6.21 -24.05 10.69
C LEU A 351 5.23 -25.15 10.22
N GLU A 352 5.56 -26.39 10.51
CA GLU A 352 4.68 -27.52 10.28
C GLU A 352 3.28 -27.26 10.87
N GLY A 353 2.24 -27.50 10.06
CA GLY A 353 0.86 -27.18 10.44
C GLY A 353 0.40 -25.77 10.11
N GLY A 354 1.21 -24.96 9.39
CA GLY A 354 0.84 -23.62 8.93
C GLY A 354 0.88 -22.56 10.03
N GLN A 355 1.53 -22.82 11.14
CA GLN A 355 1.67 -21.85 12.22
C GLN A 355 2.57 -20.68 11.81
N GLU A 356 2.13 -19.47 12.11
CA GLU A 356 2.91 -18.25 11.89
C GLU A 356 4.25 -18.33 12.65
N ASN A 357 5.32 -17.97 11.97
CA ASN A 357 6.68 -18.05 12.51
C ASN A 357 7.31 -16.67 12.47
N LEU A 358 7.29 -16.01 13.64
CA LEU A 358 7.81 -14.65 13.82
C LEU A 358 9.08 -14.69 14.68
N ALA A 359 10.04 -13.85 14.29
CA ALA A 359 11.20 -13.59 15.10
C ALA A 359 11.49 -12.09 15.18
N LEU A 360 11.87 -11.63 16.38
CA LEU A 360 12.28 -10.26 16.62
C LEU A 360 13.74 -10.27 17.09
N LEU A 361 14.59 -9.55 16.38
CA LEU A 361 16.00 -9.33 16.71
C LEU A 361 16.14 -7.94 17.30
N VAL A 362 16.74 -7.81 18.48
CA VAL A 362 16.92 -6.54 19.17
C VAL A 362 18.37 -6.39 19.57
N LYS A 363 19.04 -5.35 19.06
CA LYS A 363 20.42 -5.07 19.45
C LYS A 363 20.48 -4.46 20.84
N SER A 364 21.43 -4.92 21.62
CA SER A 364 21.67 -4.44 22.97
C SER A 364 23.05 -3.79 23.06
N SER A 365 23.10 -2.62 23.67
CA SER A 365 24.37 -1.95 24.02
C SER A 365 25.04 -2.60 25.25
N GLN A 366 24.27 -3.35 26.05
CA GLN A 366 24.70 -3.99 27.29
C GLN A 366 24.02 -5.34 27.47
N ILE A 367 24.37 -6.31 26.61
CA ILE A 367 23.67 -7.58 26.49
C ILE A 367 23.60 -8.39 27.79
N ASP A 368 24.65 -8.39 28.57
CA ASP A 368 24.67 -9.15 29.84
C ASP A 368 23.71 -8.57 30.87
N GLN A 369 23.59 -7.22 30.93
CA GLN A 369 22.64 -6.56 31.81
C GLN A 369 21.20 -6.79 31.33
N ALA A 370 20.95 -6.68 30.03
CA ALA A 370 19.64 -6.97 29.44
C ALA A 370 19.24 -8.43 29.70
N TRP A 371 20.17 -9.37 29.55
CA TRP A 371 19.93 -10.78 29.78
C TRP A 371 19.63 -11.08 31.25
N ASN A 372 20.46 -10.58 32.17
CA ASN A 372 20.25 -10.75 33.61
C ASN A 372 18.91 -10.16 34.06
N PHE A 373 18.56 -8.99 33.50
CA PHE A 373 17.24 -8.37 33.74
C PHE A 373 16.10 -9.31 33.32
N LEU A 374 16.17 -9.89 32.13
CA LEU A 374 15.14 -10.81 31.61
C LEU A 374 15.07 -12.09 32.47
N GLN A 375 16.20 -12.62 32.93
CA GLN A 375 16.21 -13.75 33.85
C GLN A 375 15.55 -13.42 35.19
N GLU A 376 15.89 -12.28 35.79
CA GLU A 376 15.28 -11.84 37.05
C GLU A 376 13.78 -11.52 36.87
N TYR A 377 13.39 -10.91 35.77
CA TYR A 377 11.99 -10.63 35.49
C TYR A 377 11.18 -11.93 35.39
N ARG A 378 11.68 -12.90 34.62
CA ARG A 378 11.08 -14.23 34.49
C ARG A 378 10.96 -14.94 35.82
N ASP A 379 11.98 -14.90 36.69
CA ASP A 379 11.99 -15.60 37.97
C ASP A 379 10.93 -15.08 38.95
N THR A 380 10.35 -13.93 38.68
CA THR A 380 9.17 -13.40 39.40
C THR A 380 7.85 -14.02 38.95
N THR A 381 7.84 -14.79 37.84
CA THR A 381 6.67 -15.48 37.32
C THR A 381 6.57 -16.90 37.83
N GLU A 382 5.36 -17.46 37.97
CA GLU A 382 5.16 -18.81 38.56
C GLU A 382 5.61 -19.96 37.64
N PHE A 383 5.95 -19.69 36.39
CA PHE A 383 6.25 -20.71 35.37
C PHE A 383 7.59 -20.42 34.69
N ASN A 384 8.60 -21.22 34.99
CA ASN A 384 10.00 -20.95 34.63
C ASN A 384 10.74 -22.07 33.90
N PRO A 385 10.30 -22.62 32.76
CA PRO A 385 11.13 -23.55 32.00
C PRO A 385 12.29 -22.77 31.36
N VAL A 386 13.52 -23.24 31.62
CA VAL A 386 14.71 -22.88 30.83
C VAL A 386 15.02 -24.08 29.96
N GLU A 387 15.09 -23.88 28.68
CA GLU A 387 15.57 -24.87 27.74
C GLU A 387 17.01 -24.52 27.32
N ARG A 388 17.89 -25.51 27.15
CA ARG A 388 19.17 -25.33 26.50
C ARG A 388 19.17 -26.00 25.14
N TYR A 389 19.53 -25.24 24.11
CA TYR A 389 19.61 -25.72 22.74
C TYR A 389 20.88 -25.17 22.08
N LEU A 390 21.73 -26.04 21.52
CA LEU A 390 23.00 -25.67 20.88
C LEU A 390 23.84 -24.71 21.76
N GLU A 391 24.00 -25.04 23.06
CA GLU A 391 24.73 -24.25 24.08
C GLU A 391 24.06 -22.89 24.43
N ASN A 392 22.95 -22.52 23.77
CA ASN A 392 22.19 -21.32 24.09
C ASN A 392 21.07 -21.60 25.10
N GLU A 393 20.89 -20.69 26.04
CA GLU A 393 19.75 -20.72 26.93
C GLU A 393 18.56 -20.08 26.24
N ILE A 394 17.37 -20.70 26.36
CA ILE A 394 16.09 -20.17 25.88
C ILE A 394 15.22 -19.90 27.08
N LEU A 395 14.88 -18.64 27.31
CA LEU A 395 13.95 -18.20 28.33
C LEU A 395 12.54 -18.25 27.76
N PHE A 396 11.57 -18.69 28.55
CA PHE A 396 10.16 -18.72 28.20
C PHE A 396 9.40 -17.63 28.96
N PHE A 397 8.57 -16.87 28.21
CA PHE A 397 7.68 -15.84 28.73
C PHE A 397 6.24 -16.18 28.32
N PRO A 398 5.37 -16.54 29.30
CA PRO A 398 3.99 -16.93 29.02
C PRO A 398 3.07 -15.73 28.70
N GLU A 399 3.52 -14.52 28.99
CA GLU A 399 2.74 -13.30 28.76
C GLU A 399 2.47 -13.13 27.28
N GLU A 400 1.19 -13.04 26.95
CA GLU A 400 0.74 -12.78 25.59
C GLU A 400 1.30 -11.45 25.08
N ASN A 401 1.89 -11.47 23.89
CA ASN A 401 2.49 -10.30 23.25
C ASN A 401 3.58 -9.62 24.11
N PHE A 402 4.41 -10.36 24.82
CA PHE A 402 5.50 -9.80 25.61
C PHE A 402 6.37 -8.79 24.85
N PRO A 403 6.77 -9.00 23.56
CA PRO A 403 7.46 -7.97 22.79
C PRO A 403 6.65 -6.67 22.65
N ALA A 404 5.33 -6.75 22.56
CA ALA A 404 4.51 -5.55 22.50
C ALA A 404 4.54 -4.76 23.81
N HIS A 405 4.63 -5.43 24.96
CA HIS A 405 4.84 -4.74 26.24
C HIS A 405 6.19 -4.04 26.32
N LEU A 406 7.23 -4.64 25.72
CA LEU A 406 8.54 -3.99 25.61
C LEU A 406 8.51 -2.76 24.69
N PHE A 407 7.74 -2.81 23.60
CA PHE A 407 7.85 -1.85 22.50
C PHE A 407 6.56 -1.06 22.26
N ASN A 408 5.83 -0.74 23.32
CA ASN A 408 4.63 0.13 23.31
C ASN A 408 3.56 -0.30 22.29
N GLY A 409 3.17 -1.57 22.35
CA GLY A 409 2.15 -2.17 21.50
C GLY A 409 2.67 -2.74 20.19
N LYS A 410 3.94 -2.51 19.83
CA LYS A 410 4.53 -3.03 18.59
C LYS A 410 4.96 -4.47 18.72
N PHE A 411 5.07 -5.14 17.54
CA PHE A 411 5.48 -6.54 17.46
C PHE A 411 4.47 -7.49 18.11
N ALA A 412 3.18 -7.31 17.77
CA ALA A 412 2.12 -8.25 18.11
C ALA A 412 2.28 -9.59 17.37
N GLY A 413 1.51 -10.60 17.77
CA GLY A 413 1.56 -11.95 17.18
C GLY A 413 2.38 -12.95 17.98
N PHE A 414 2.89 -12.53 19.13
CA PHE A 414 3.63 -13.40 20.05
C PHE A 414 2.72 -13.87 21.19
N GLN A 415 1.88 -14.89 20.94
CA GLN A 415 1.04 -15.48 22.00
C GLN A 415 1.86 -15.98 23.19
N GLN A 416 3.06 -16.44 22.89
CA GLN A 416 4.11 -16.83 23.85
C GLN A 416 5.44 -16.30 23.30
N THR A 417 6.40 -16.03 24.16
CA THR A 417 7.68 -15.51 23.72
C THR A 417 8.81 -16.37 24.24
N TYR A 418 9.66 -16.81 23.33
CA TYR A 418 10.89 -17.51 23.62
C TYR A 418 12.05 -16.58 23.32
N ILE A 419 12.94 -16.35 24.30
CA ILE A 419 14.04 -15.40 24.18
C ILE A 419 15.37 -16.11 24.33
N SER A 420 16.29 -15.84 23.41
CA SER A 420 17.68 -16.27 23.48
C SER A 420 18.60 -15.09 23.16
N ARG A 421 19.91 -15.29 23.19
CA ARG A 421 20.89 -14.27 22.81
C ARG A 421 22.03 -14.86 21.99
N ILE A 422 22.50 -14.10 21.02
CA ILE A 422 23.72 -14.38 20.25
C ILE A 422 24.50 -13.08 20.11
N GLY A 423 25.76 -13.06 20.56
CA GLY A 423 26.57 -11.85 20.57
C GLY A 423 25.90 -10.74 21.40
N ASP A 424 25.69 -9.59 20.79
CA ASP A 424 25.03 -8.42 21.38
C ASP A 424 23.52 -8.30 21.00
N ILE A 425 22.93 -9.38 20.48
CA ILE A 425 21.57 -9.39 19.97
C ILE A 425 20.68 -10.32 20.80
N LEU A 426 19.54 -9.80 21.25
CA LEU A 426 18.43 -10.58 21.79
C LEU A 426 17.59 -11.11 20.63
N LEU A 427 17.34 -12.42 20.64
CA LEU A 427 16.44 -13.10 19.72
C LEU A 427 15.14 -13.41 20.44
N MET A 428 13.99 -13.04 19.88
CA MET A 428 12.68 -13.40 20.40
C MET A 428 11.90 -14.14 19.32
N SER A 429 11.28 -15.25 19.66
CA SER A 429 10.43 -16.01 18.73
C SER A 429 9.06 -16.27 19.34
N ASN A 430 8.04 -16.36 18.51
CA ASN A 430 6.66 -16.67 18.92
C ASN A 430 6.44 -18.17 19.22
N SER A 431 7.48 -19.02 19.05
CA SER A 431 7.41 -20.45 19.36
C SER A 431 8.77 -21.05 19.69
N ALA A 432 8.80 -22.12 20.48
CA ALA A 432 10.02 -22.88 20.77
C ALA A 432 10.64 -23.48 19.49
N ALA A 433 9.80 -23.97 18.58
CA ALA A 433 10.24 -24.53 17.31
C ALA A 433 10.87 -23.45 16.42
N GLY A 434 10.26 -22.26 16.34
CA GLY A 434 10.79 -21.11 15.61
C GLY A 434 12.15 -20.65 16.15
N MET A 435 12.31 -20.62 17.49
CA MET A 435 13.59 -20.30 18.11
C MET A 435 14.68 -21.33 17.73
N LYS A 436 14.36 -22.61 17.75
CA LYS A 436 15.32 -23.66 17.36
C LYS A 436 15.71 -23.53 15.88
N VAL A 437 14.77 -23.25 15.00
CA VAL A 437 15.05 -23.00 13.58
C VAL A 437 16.01 -21.84 13.38
N LEU A 438 15.82 -20.73 14.10
CA LEU A 438 16.73 -19.58 14.02
C LEU A 438 18.14 -19.91 14.48
N LEU A 439 18.26 -20.64 15.60
CA LEU A 439 19.55 -21.08 16.13
C LEU A 439 20.24 -22.05 15.16
N ASP A 440 19.50 -23.02 14.61
CA ASP A 440 20.02 -23.96 13.61
C ASP A 440 20.51 -23.23 12.35
N ASP A 441 19.70 -22.32 11.81
CA ASP A 441 20.07 -21.55 10.61
C ASP A 441 21.34 -20.72 10.84
N HIS A 442 21.47 -20.10 12.02
CA HIS A 442 22.69 -19.38 12.38
C HIS A 442 23.93 -20.32 12.44
N PHE A 443 23.85 -21.43 13.14
CA PHE A 443 24.97 -22.34 13.29
C PHE A 443 25.33 -23.13 12.03
N GLN A 444 24.35 -23.36 11.14
CA GLN A 444 24.54 -24.01 9.85
C GLN A 444 24.95 -23.05 8.73
N GLY A 445 24.94 -21.75 8.99
CA GLY A 445 25.24 -20.73 7.98
C GLY A 445 24.15 -20.58 6.93
N GLU A 446 22.90 -20.91 7.28
CA GLU A 446 21.70 -20.67 6.46
C GLU A 446 21.17 -19.24 6.71
N THR A 447 22.07 -18.27 6.60
CA THR A 447 21.85 -16.87 6.94
C THR A 447 22.30 -15.95 5.79
N TRP A 448 21.87 -14.71 5.81
CA TRP A 448 22.09 -13.76 4.71
C TRP A 448 23.57 -13.37 4.54
N ASP A 449 24.39 -13.40 5.56
CA ASP A 449 25.82 -13.17 5.43
C ASP A 449 26.52 -14.24 4.58
N LYS A 450 25.92 -15.43 4.44
CA LYS A 450 26.41 -16.53 3.61
C LYS A 450 25.63 -16.70 2.31
N LYS A 451 24.32 -16.49 2.37
CA LYS A 451 23.39 -16.81 1.28
C LYS A 451 22.36 -15.68 1.09
N ALA A 452 22.82 -14.42 0.98
CA ALA A 452 21.92 -13.30 0.75
C ALA A 452 21.11 -13.48 -0.55
N PRO A 453 19.79 -13.21 -0.53
CA PRO A 453 19.01 -13.20 -1.76
C PRO A 453 19.50 -12.11 -2.71
N GLY A 454 19.43 -12.37 -4.02
CA GLY A 454 19.80 -11.39 -5.05
C GLY A 454 18.94 -10.14 -4.99
N PRO A 455 19.38 -9.04 -5.57
CA PRO A 455 18.63 -7.78 -5.59
C PRO A 455 17.28 -7.91 -6.31
N ASP A 456 17.19 -8.79 -7.31
CA ASP A 456 15.99 -9.15 -8.07
C ASP A 456 14.96 -9.95 -7.26
N GLN A 457 15.36 -10.47 -6.10
CA GLN A 457 14.52 -11.25 -5.20
C GLN A 457 14.00 -10.43 -4.02
N LYS A 458 14.28 -9.12 -3.98
CA LYS A 458 13.92 -8.24 -2.86
C LYS A 458 13.08 -7.08 -3.32
N LEU A 459 11.98 -6.82 -2.62
CA LEU A 459 11.23 -5.57 -2.70
C LEU A 459 11.54 -4.75 -1.45
N LEU A 460 12.20 -3.62 -1.61
CA LEU A 460 12.52 -2.71 -0.51
C LEU A 460 11.48 -1.59 -0.42
N VAL A 461 10.86 -1.44 0.73
CA VAL A 461 9.96 -0.31 1.05
C VAL A 461 10.64 0.55 2.11
N PRO A 462 11.41 1.58 1.72
CA PRO A 462 12.08 2.43 2.67
C PRO A 462 11.17 3.56 3.17
N SER A 463 11.31 3.92 4.42
CA SER A 463 10.78 5.14 4.98
C SER A 463 11.76 5.68 6.04
N SER A 464 11.64 6.92 6.50
CA SER A 464 12.55 7.45 7.51
C SER A 464 12.48 6.64 8.80
N GLY A 465 13.61 6.06 9.23
CA GLY A 465 13.73 5.22 10.43
C GLY A 465 13.06 3.84 10.35
N TYR A 466 12.51 3.48 9.19
CA TYR A 466 11.80 2.24 8.97
C TYR A 466 12.06 1.73 7.54
N SER A 467 12.30 0.45 7.40
CA SER A 467 12.32 -0.19 6.08
C SER A 467 11.68 -1.58 6.14
N LYS A 468 11.03 -1.98 5.06
CA LYS A 468 10.53 -3.33 4.90
C LYS A 468 11.09 -3.95 3.63
N ILE A 469 11.69 -5.12 3.76
CA ILE A 469 12.16 -5.94 2.65
C ILE A 469 11.19 -7.12 2.53
N ILE A 470 10.61 -7.30 1.37
CA ILE A 470 9.75 -8.44 1.05
C ILE A 470 10.51 -9.30 0.05
N LEU A 471 10.62 -10.60 0.32
CA LEU A 471 11.24 -11.53 -0.61
C LEU A 471 10.23 -11.98 -1.65
N LEU A 472 10.65 -11.89 -2.91
CA LEU A 472 9.88 -12.34 -4.06
C LEU A 472 10.32 -13.76 -4.41
N ASN A 473 9.42 -14.62 -4.84
CA ASN A 473 9.71 -16.01 -5.29
C ASN A 473 10.04 -17.02 -4.19
N LYS A 474 9.44 -16.89 -3.02
CA LYS A 474 9.43 -17.98 -2.05
C LYS A 474 8.04 -18.54 -1.83
#